data_9e5448822fc512d0942871ff960f140d
#
_entry.id   9e5448822fc512d0942871ff960f140d
#
_cell.length_a   1.000
_cell.length_b   1.000
_cell.length_c   1.000
_cell.angle_alpha   90.00
_cell.angle_beta   90.00
_cell.angle_gamma   90.00
#
_symmetry.space_group_name_H-M   'P 1'
#
loop_
_entity.id
_entity.type
_entity.pdbx_description
1 polymer ?
#
loop_
_entity_poly.entity_id
_entity_poly.type
_entity_poly.pdbx_seq_one_letter_code
_entity_poly.pdbx_strand_id
1 'polypeptide(L)'
;MNEEQQRLWSLLQDVLPNVATQMRGSLSNLYTAAGRLLPPEELEQQPELTQSAAILNQSYYRLLRMVNNLSALAILKEHTPFPTANVELVGWLDELVLQAQPLAEMKGVDLRFSTPVRHHIAAVHREYLERMVWNLLSNALKFTPEGGRVSVGLRTAAGQVLIEVQDTGCGLPREVEELVFDRCLQPELLDPPPHGLGLGLPLCMYIAQGHGGRLLLHAESGRGTTAVAALPDRRTDQLIVEELPFQYAGGFQKVLVELSDALPYRAFEHKQLD
;
A
#
# COMPACT_ATOMS: atom_id res chain seq x y z
N MET A 1 -13.98 4.58 -23.91
CA MET A 1 -12.66 5.20 -24.15
C MET A 1 -12.48 5.31 -25.66
N ASN A 2 -12.18 6.50 -26.20
CA ASN A 2 -11.98 6.67 -27.64
C ASN A 2 -10.55 6.20 -28.04
N GLU A 3 -10.30 6.02 -29.36
CA GLU A 3 -9.01 5.51 -29.86
C GLU A 3 -7.82 6.41 -29.46
N GLU A 4 -8.04 7.70 -29.32
CA GLU A 4 -7.02 8.69 -28.94
C GLU A 4 -6.66 8.54 -27.46
N GLN A 5 -7.64 8.31 -26.59
CA GLN A 5 -7.43 8.02 -25.17
C GLN A 5 -6.67 6.70 -24.98
N GLN A 6 -7.01 5.66 -25.76
CA GLN A 6 -6.30 4.38 -25.72
C GLN A 6 -4.83 4.53 -26.15
N ARG A 7 -4.58 5.32 -27.19
CA ARG A 7 -3.23 5.57 -27.68
C ARG A 7 -2.38 6.38 -26.70
N LEU A 8 -2.98 7.40 -26.07
CA LEU A 8 -2.32 8.17 -25.02
C LEU A 8 -2.00 7.29 -23.81
N TRP A 9 -2.94 6.44 -23.42
CA TRP A 9 -2.79 5.52 -22.30
C TRP A 9 -1.67 4.50 -22.54
N SER A 10 -1.58 3.93 -23.76
CA SER A 10 -0.48 3.03 -24.13
C SER A 10 0.89 3.71 -24.09
N LEU A 11 0.98 4.95 -24.58
CA LEU A 11 2.23 5.72 -24.51
C LEU A 11 2.66 6.01 -23.05
N LEU A 12 1.71 6.34 -22.19
CA LEU A 12 1.99 6.54 -20.77
C LEU A 12 2.48 5.25 -20.10
N GLN A 13 1.92 4.10 -20.43
CA GLN A 13 2.36 2.80 -19.92
C GLN A 13 3.81 2.46 -20.31
N ASP A 14 4.25 2.85 -21.49
CA ASP A 14 5.62 2.61 -21.94
C ASP A 14 6.63 3.57 -21.29
N VAL A 15 6.22 4.80 -20.99
CA VAL A 15 7.10 5.85 -20.45
C VAL A 15 7.17 5.82 -18.92
N LEU A 16 6.06 5.56 -18.23
CA LEU A 16 5.98 5.61 -16.77
C LEU A 16 6.98 4.71 -16.02
N PRO A 17 7.28 3.46 -16.45
CA PRO A 17 8.29 2.63 -15.80
C PRO A 17 9.69 3.23 -15.85
N ASN A 18 10.04 3.86 -16.99
CA ASN A 18 11.34 4.52 -17.16
C ASN A 18 11.43 5.78 -16.29
N VAL A 19 10.37 6.59 -16.24
CA VAL A 19 10.27 7.77 -15.37
C VAL A 19 10.40 7.36 -13.91
N ALA A 20 9.66 6.34 -13.48
CA ALA A 20 9.73 5.83 -12.12
C ALA A 20 11.13 5.32 -11.75
N THR A 21 11.83 4.68 -12.69
CA THR A 21 13.20 4.22 -12.48
C THR A 21 14.18 5.39 -12.31
N GLN A 22 14.07 6.43 -13.15
CA GLN A 22 14.90 7.64 -13.03
C GLN A 22 14.60 8.41 -11.74
N MET A 23 13.32 8.49 -11.34
CA MET A 23 12.92 9.12 -10.09
C MET A 23 13.49 8.38 -8.88
N ARG A 24 13.46 7.03 -8.86
CA ARG A 24 14.10 6.24 -7.80
C ARG A 24 15.59 6.51 -7.69
N GLY A 25 16.31 6.55 -8.81
CA GLY A 25 17.73 6.88 -8.83
C GLY A 25 18.02 8.27 -8.27
N SER A 26 17.25 9.28 -8.67
CA SER A 26 17.38 10.65 -8.16
C SER A 26 17.08 10.74 -6.66
N LEU A 27 16.03 10.08 -6.21
CA LEU A 27 15.68 9.98 -4.80
C LEU A 27 16.78 9.31 -3.98
N SER A 28 17.35 8.20 -4.46
CA SER A 28 18.47 7.51 -3.80
C SER A 28 19.69 8.43 -3.64
N ASN A 29 20.01 9.19 -4.68
CA ASN A 29 21.10 10.16 -4.61
C ASN A 29 20.83 11.27 -3.58
N LEU A 30 19.61 11.81 -3.54
CA LEU A 30 19.20 12.81 -2.55
C LEU A 30 19.29 12.28 -1.12
N TYR A 31 18.83 11.05 -0.90
CA TYR A 31 18.92 10.40 0.42
C TYR A 31 20.35 10.22 0.88
N THR A 32 21.22 9.72 -0.02
CA THR A 32 22.65 9.55 0.26
C THR A 32 23.33 10.89 0.56
N ALA A 33 23.02 11.94 -0.20
CA ALA A 33 23.58 13.27 0.04
C ALA A 33 23.09 13.85 1.37
N ALA A 34 21.82 13.69 1.70
CA ALA A 34 21.24 14.14 2.97
C ALA A 34 21.88 13.43 4.17
N GLY A 35 22.11 12.12 4.11
CA GLY A 35 22.81 11.36 5.14
C GLY A 35 24.26 11.78 5.38
N ARG A 36 24.93 12.28 4.33
CA ARG A 36 26.28 12.84 4.45
C ARG A 36 26.30 14.25 5.08
N LEU A 37 25.25 15.03 4.83
CA LEU A 37 25.10 16.38 5.39
C LEU A 37 24.63 16.39 6.84
N LEU A 38 23.91 15.34 7.25
CA LEU A 38 23.31 15.18 8.55
C LEU A 38 23.74 13.82 9.17
N PRO A 39 25.02 13.69 9.55
CA PRO A 39 25.51 12.45 10.12
C PRO A 39 24.85 12.17 11.50
N PRO A 40 24.60 10.90 11.85
CA PRO A 40 23.89 10.51 13.06
C PRO A 40 24.46 11.12 14.35
N GLU A 41 25.78 11.24 14.40
CA GLU A 41 26.52 11.77 15.57
C GLU A 41 26.20 13.25 15.83
N GLU A 42 25.93 14.04 14.79
CA GLU A 42 25.53 15.45 14.93
C GLU A 42 24.04 15.58 15.28
N LEU A 43 23.20 14.67 14.76
CA LEU A 43 21.77 14.67 15.04
C LEU A 43 21.48 14.42 16.53
N GLU A 44 22.25 13.55 17.19
CA GLU A 44 22.07 13.25 18.62
C GLU A 44 22.30 14.46 19.53
N GLN A 45 23.10 15.42 19.10
CA GLN A 45 23.45 16.61 19.89
C GLN A 45 22.49 17.79 19.67
N GLN A 46 21.65 17.74 18.63
CA GLN A 46 20.79 18.86 18.22
C GLN A 46 19.34 18.39 17.94
N PRO A 47 18.43 18.51 18.91
CA PRO A 47 17.04 18.03 18.77
C PRO A 47 16.27 18.63 17.60
N GLU A 48 16.54 19.90 17.23
CA GLU A 48 15.89 20.57 16.10
C GLU A 48 16.32 19.96 14.75
N LEU A 49 17.61 19.59 14.64
CA LEU A 49 18.12 18.90 13.45
C LEU A 49 17.55 17.46 13.36
N THR A 50 17.41 16.77 14.48
CA THR A 50 16.82 15.44 14.55
C THR A 50 15.39 15.45 14.00
N GLN A 51 14.58 16.43 14.40
CA GLN A 51 13.23 16.58 13.90
C GLN A 51 13.22 16.89 12.40
N SER A 52 14.07 17.81 11.94
CA SER A 52 14.16 18.19 10.54
C SER A 52 14.62 17.01 9.66
N ALA A 53 15.58 16.23 10.13
CA ALA A 53 16.06 15.02 9.47
C ALA A 53 14.94 13.96 9.39
N ALA A 54 14.18 13.75 10.46
CA ALA A 54 13.06 12.81 10.47
C ALA A 54 11.95 13.22 9.48
N ILE A 55 11.63 14.52 9.38
CA ILE A 55 10.67 15.04 8.39
C ILE A 55 11.21 14.85 6.96
N LEU A 56 12.50 15.08 6.73
CA LEU A 56 13.15 14.84 5.43
C LEU A 56 13.07 13.36 5.06
N ASN A 57 13.42 12.46 5.98
CA ASN A 57 13.32 11.02 5.79
C ASN A 57 11.87 10.61 5.48
N GLN A 58 10.89 11.07 6.26
CA GLN A 58 9.48 10.80 6.00
C GLN A 58 9.07 11.24 4.59
N SER A 59 9.47 12.44 4.17
CA SER A 59 9.17 12.96 2.84
C SER A 59 9.79 12.11 1.73
N TYR A 60 11.01 11.63 1.95
CA TYR A 60 11.70 10.71 1.06
C TYR A 60 10.95 9.38 0.92
N TYR A 61 10.57 8.75 2.04
CA TYR A 61 9.83 7.49 2.06
C TYR A 61 8.45 7.62 1.37
N ARG A 62 7.75 8.75 1.57
CA ARG A 62 6.50 9.06 0.87
C ARG A 62 6.69 9.18 -0.64
N LEU A 63 7.72 9.89 -1.08
CA LEU A 63 8.05 10.01 -2.51
C LEU A 63 8.40 8.64 -3.10
N LEU A 64 9.19 7.82 -2.40
CA LEU A 64 9.54 6.48 -2.84
C LEU A 64 8.30 5.59 -3.00
N ARG A 65 7.38 5.61 -2.02
CA ARG A 65 6.10 4.91 -2.10
C ARG A 65 5.27 5.37 -3.29
N MET A 66 5.20 6.68 -3.51
CA MET A 66 4.46 7.27 -4.61
C MET A 66 4.99 6.79 -5.98
N VAL A 67 6.31 6.81 -6.16
CA VAL A 67 6.98 6.29 -7.36
C VAL A 67 6.73 4.79 -7.53
N ASN A 68 6.75 4.03 -6.45
CA ASN A 68 6.46 2.60 -6.48
C ASN A 68 5.02 2.29 -6.88
N ASN A 69 4.04 3.04 -6.37
CA ASN A 69 2.64 2.88 -6.75
C ASN A 69 2.39 3.28 -8.20
N LEU A 70 3.02 4.37 -8.66
CA LEU A 70 2.96 4.79 -10.05
C LEU A 70 3.54 3.73 -11.01
N SER A 71 4.71 3.18 -10.66
CA SER A 71 5.36 2.10 -11.42
C SER A 71 4.47 0.86 -11.50
N ALA A 72 3.82 0.49 -10.39
CA ALA A 72 2.93 -0.66 -10.36
C ALA A 72 1.70 -0.48 -11.25
N LEU A 73 1.05 0.69 -11.19
CA LEU A 73 -0.09 0.99 -12.05
C LEU A 73 0.27 0.94 -13.54
N ALA A 74 1.48 1.36 -13.90
CA ALA A 74 1.96 1.32 -15.28
C ALA A 74 2.16 -0.11 -15.81
N ILE A 75 2.53 -1.05 -14.93
CA ILE A 75 2.77 -2.46 -15.30
C ILE A 75 1.45 -3.26 -15.34
N LEU A 76 0.48 -2.91 -14.50
CA LEU A 76 -0.81 -3.59 -14.42
C LEU A 76 -1.65 -3.25 -15.66
N LYS A 77 -1.62 -4.15 -16.63
CA LYS A 77 -2.50 -4.07 -17.81
C LYS A 77 -3.92 -4.47 -17.44
N GLU A 78 -4.89 -3.70 -17.89
CA GLU A 78 -6.29 -4.07 -17.74
C GLU A 78 -6.52 -5.51 -18.23
N HIS A 79 -7.16 -6.33 -17.39
CA HIS A 79 -7.69 -7.66 -17.73
C HIS A 79 -6.67 -8.76 -18.05
N THR A 80 -5.39 -8.59 -17.76
CA THR A 80 -4.43 -9.68 -17.87
C THR A 80 -4.41 -10.48 -16.56
N PRO A 81 -4.79 -11.77 -16.55
CA PRO A 81 -4.71 -12.60 -15.38
C PRO A 81 -3.26 -12.68 -14.88
N PHE A 82 -3.05 -12.57 -13.58
CA PHE A 82 -1.74 -12.69 -12.99
C PHE A 82 -1.27 -14.16 -12.94
N PRO A 83 0.03 -14.44 -13.10
CA PRO A 83 0.58 -15.71 -12.72
C PRO A 83 0.38 -15.91 -11.21
N THR A 84 -0.25 -17.00 -10.81
CA THR A 84 -0.60 -17.23 -9.41
C THR A 84 0.10 -18.49 -8.88
N ALA A 85 0.51 -18.46 -7.62
CA ALA A 85 1.05 -19.59 -6.88
C ALA A 85 0.18 -19.86 -5.64
N ASN A 86 0.22 -21.11 -5.17
CA ASN A 86 -0.43 -21.48 -3.92
C ASN A 86 0.29 -20.84 -2.73
N VAL A 87 -0.41 -20.00 -1.98
CA VAL A 87 0.10 -19.29 -0.79
C VAL A 87 -0.77 -19.67 0.41
N GLU A 88 -0.14 -19.97 1.55
CA GLU A 88 -0.83 -20.11 2.82
C GLU A 88 -1.13 -18.72 3.36
N LEU A 89 -2.40 -18.31 3.28
CA LEU A 89 -2.80 -16.91 3.47
C LEU A 89 -2.91 -16.51 4.94
N VAL A 90 -3.20 -17.45 5.85
CA VAL A 90 -3.44 -17.11 7.27
C VAL A 90 -2.13 -16.68 7.93
N GLY A 91 -1.11 -17.51 7.89
CA GLY A 91 0.18 -17.19 8.49
C GLY A 91 0.86 -16.01 7.79
N TRP A 92 0.71 -15.92 6.46
CA TRP A 92 1.27 -14.84 5.68
C TRP A 92 0.63 -13.47 6.03
N LEU A 93 -0.70 -13.38 6.19
CA LEU A 93 -1.37 -12.14 6.62
C LEU A 93 -1.04 -11.77 8.06
N ASP A 94 -0.97 -12.78 8.95
CA ASP A 94 -0.56 -12.57 10.34
C ASP A 94 0.85 -11.97 10.42
N GLU A 95 1.78 -12.50 9.63
CA GLU A 95 3.15 -11.96 9.54
C GLU A 95 3.19 -10.51 9.06
N LEU A 96 2.39 -10.13 8.05
CA LEU A 96 2.30 -8.74 7.58
C LEU A 96 1.77 -7.81 8.68
N VAL A 97 0.75 -8.26 9.42
CA VAL A 97 0.19 -7.48 10.53
C VAL A 97 1.20 -7.34 11.66
N LEU A 98 1.90 -8.41 12.04
CA LEU A 98 2.95 -8.38 13.05
C LEU A 98 4.06 -7.39 12.71
N GLN A 99 4.47 -7.30 11.44
CA GLN A 99 5.45 -6.31 10.98
C GLN A 99 4.95 -4.86 11.10
N ALA A 100 3.64 -4.63 10.95
CA ALA A 100 3.04 -3.30 11.04
C ALA A 100 2.69 -2.86 12.47
N GLN A 101 2.50 -3.80 13.41
CA GLN A 101 2.04 -3.50 14.77
C GLN A 101 2.90 -2.47 15.50
N PRO A 102 4.25 -2.56 15.54
CA PRO A 102 5.06 -1.57 16.25
C PRO A 102 4.86 -0.15 15.71
N LEU A 103 4.66 -0.02 14.41
CA LEU A 103 4.43 1.27 13.75
C LEU A 103 3.00 1.81 14.01
N ALA A 104 2.01 0.92 14.07
CA ALA A 104 0.65 1.29 14.47
C ALA A 104 0.60 1.76 15.94
N GLU A 105 1.33 1.08 16.83
CA GLU A 105 1.48 1.47 18.24
C GLU A 105 2.12 2.85 18.39
N MET A 106 3.13 3.19 17.59
CA MET A 106 3.72 4.54 17.57
C MET A 106 2.72 5.64 17.20
N LYS A 107 1.68 5.28 16.47
CA LYS A 107 0.55 6.15 16.13
C LYS A 107 -0.56 6.12 17.20
N GLY A 108 -0.49 5.24 18.17
CA GLY A 108 -1.55 5.01 19.16
C GLY A 108 -2.75 4.25 18.62
N VAL A 109 -2.59 3.42 17.58
CA VAL A 109 -3.65 2.64 16.95
C VAL A 109 -3.47 1.15 17.26
N ASP A 110 -4.54 0.50 17.75
CA ASP A 110 -4.58 -0.94 18.03
C ASP A 110 -4.76 -1.72 16.71
N LEU A 111 -3.71 -2.36 16.21
CA LEU A 111 -3.73 -3.15 14.98
C LEU A 111 -3.77 -4.65 15.31
N ARG A 112 -4.75 -5.38 14.74
CA ARG A 112 -4.93 -6.82 15.00
C ARG A 112 -5.21 -7.60 13.74
N PHE A 113 -4.74 -8.86 13.71
CA PHE A 113 -5.21 -9.89 12.79
C PHE A 113 -6.26 -10.77 13.47
N SER A 114 -7.33 -11.11 12.76
CA SER A 114 -8.40 -11.98 13.28
C SER A 114 -9.02 -12.81 12.16
N THR A 115 -9.08 -14.12 12.35
CA THR A 115 -9.68 -15.04 11.38
C THR A 115 -10.30 -16.25 12.07
N PRO A 116 -11.47 -16.71 11.62
CA PRO A 116 -12.02 -17.99 12.08
C PRO A 116 -11.34 -19.20 11.45
N VAL A 117 -10.48 -19.00 10.45
CA VAL A 117 -9.83 -20.05 9.65
C VAL A 117 -8.43 -20.30 10.18
N ARG A 118 -8.06 -21.57 10.44
CA ARG A 118 -6.72 -21.89 10.95
C ARG A 118 -5.66 -21.94 9.85
N HIS A 119 -6.01 -22.46 8.68
CA HIS A 119 -5.13 -22.60 7.52
C HIS A 119 -5.95 -22.43 6.26
N HIS A 120 -5.46 -21.65 5.32
CA HIS A 120 -6.10 -21.49 4.02
C HIS A 120 -5.08 -21.27 2.91
N ILE A 121 -5.10 -22.14 1.92
CA ILE A 121 -4.22 -22.04 0.76
C ILE A 121 -5.05 -21.63 -0.44
N ALA A 122 -4.67 -20.54 -1.10
CA ALA A 122 -5.26 -20.09 -2.36
C ALA A 122 -4.19 -19.69 -3.37
N ALA A 123 -4.54 -19.81 -4.66
CA ALA A 123 -3.68 -19.39 -5.77
C ALA A 123 -3.76 -17.87 -5.95
N VAL A 124 -2.69 -17.17 -5.61
CA VAL A 124 -2.56 -15.71 -5.67
C VAL A 124 -1.20 -15.29 -6.23
N HIS A 125 -1.11 -14.09 -6.76
CA HIS A 125 0.16 -13.41 -7.01
C HIS A 125 0.60 -12.71 -5.73
N ARG A 126 1.52 -13.33 -5.00
CA ARG A 126 1.92 -12.93 -3.64
C ARG A 126 2.32 -11.47 -3.55
N GLU A 127 3.18 -11.00 -4.44
CA GLU A 127 3.71 -9.62 -4.40
C GLU A 127 2.61 -8.56 -4.63
N TYR A 128 1.73 -8.78 -5.62
CA TYR A 128 0.63 -7.85 -5.86
C TYR A 128 -0.40 -7.88 -4.72
N LEU A 129 -0.71 -9.07 -4.20
CA LEU A 129 -1.60 -9.19 -3.04
C LEU A 129 -1.03 -8.48 -1.82
N GLU A 130 0.27 -8.64 -1.56
CA GLU A 130 0.98 -7.94 -0.47
C GLU A 130 0.88 -6.42 -0.63
N ARG A 131 1.11 -5.92 -1.83
CA ARG A 131 0.97 -4.49 -2.14
C ARG A 131 -0.44 -3.98 -1.91
N MET A 132 -1.45 -4.77 -2.27
CA MET A 132 -2.85 -4.42 -1.98
C MET A 132 -3.11 -4.33 -0.48
N VAL A 133 -2.66 -5.32 0.30
CA VAL A 133 -2.82 -5.33 1.76
C VAL A 133 -2.14 -4.11 2.39
N TRP A 134 -0.89 -3.80 1.99
CA TRP A 134 -0.19 -2.61 2.49
C TRP A 134 -0.90 -1.29 2.16
N ASN A 135 -1.45 -1.16 0.95
CA ASN A 135 -2.20 0.06 0.59
C ASN A 135 -3.49 0.19 1.40
N LEU A 136 -4.23 -0.90 1.63
CA LEU A 136 -5.41 -0.90 2.48
C LEU A 136 -5.08 -0.59 3.94
N LEU A 137 -4.03 -1.23 4.50
CA LEU A 137 -3.54 -0.95 5.85
C LEU A 137 -3.09 0.50 6.03
N SER A 138 -2.35 1.03 5.06
CA SER A 138 -1.91 2.43 5.11
C SER A 138 -3.09 3.40 5.13
N ASN A 139 -4.13 3.15 4.33
CA ASN A 139 -5.34 3.96 4.35
C ASN A 139 -6.05 3.84 5.70
N ALA A 140 -6.25 2.63 6.20
CA ALA A 140 -6.89 2.38 7.49
C ALA A 140 -6.14 3.10 8.63
N LEU A 141 -4.83 2.91 8.73
CA LEU A 141 -4.01 3.58 9.73
C LEU A 141 -4.03 5.11 9.59
N LYS A 142 -4.00 5.64 8.36
CA LYS A 142 -3.99 7.07 8.08
C LYS A 142 -5.22 7.78 8.62
N PHE A 143 -6.41 7.20 8.41
CA PHE A 143 -7.67 7.81 8.76
C PHE A 143 -8.20 7.41 10.14
N THR A 144 -7.51 6.49 10.84
CA THR A 144 -7.82 6.13 12.22
C THR A 144 -7.12 7.10 13.18
N PRO A 145 -7.85 7.77 14.07
CA PRO A 145 -7.26 8.62 15.11
C PRO A 145 -6.55 7.79 16.19
N GLU A 146 -5.74 8.45 17.02
CA GLU A 146 -5.15 7.88 18.21
C GLU A 146 -6.25 7.28 19.13
N GLY A 147 -5.99 6.12 19.71
CA GLY A 147 -6.96 5.33 20.49
C GLY A 147 -7.92 4.50 19.63
N GLY A 148 -7.88 4.63 18.30
CA GLY A 148 -8.70 3.84 17.39
C GLY A 148 -8.14 2.44 17.14
N ARG A 149 -8.86 1.67 16.31
CA ARG A 149 -8.51 0.29 15.99
C ARG A 149 -8.53 0.06 14.49
N VAL A 150 -7.58 -0.78 14.04
CA VAL A 150 -7.55 -1.36 12.70
C VAL A 150 -7.51 -2.89 12.84
N SER A 151 -8.31 -3.60 12.06
CA SER A 151 -8.28 -5.06 12.02
C SER A 151 -8.13 -5.57 10.60
N VAL A 152 -7.29 -6.58 10.44
CA VAL A 152 -7.18 -7.37 9.22
C VAL A 152 -7.86 -8.71 9.46
N GLY A 153 -8.70 -9.14 8.53
CA GLY A 153 -9.42 -10.40 8.63
C GLY A 153 -9.29 -11.24 7.37
N LEU A 154 -9.40 -12.57 7.53
CA LEU A 154 -9.55 -13.52 6.44
C LEU A 154 -10.80 -14.36 6.68
N ARG A 155 -11.65 -14.47 5.67
CA ARG A 155 -12.82 -15.35 5.68
C ARG A 155 -12.97 -16.03 4.33
N THR A 156 -13.68 -17.14 4.30
CA THR A 156 -14.07 -17.82 3.06
C THR A 156 -15.58 -17.88 2.96
N ALA A 157 -16.14 -17.52 1.82
CA ALA A 157 -17.58 -17.58 1.57
C ALA A 157 -17.87 -17.72 0.08
N ALA A 158 -18.83 -18.55 -0.28
CA ALA A 158 -19.35 -18.68 -1.65
C ALA A 158 -18.25 -18.90 -2.73
N GLY A 159 -17.22 -19.70 -2.42
CA GLY A 159 -16.12 -19.96 -3.35
C GLY A 159 -15.16 -18.77 -3.53
N GLN A 160 -15.15 -17.88 -2.57
CA GLN A 160 -14.24 -16.73 -2.52
C GLN A 160 -13.45 -16.70 -1.22
N VAL A 161 -12.22 -16.19 -1.31
CA VAL A 161 -11.42 -15.73 -0.18
C VAL A 161 -11.69 -14.25 0.00
N LEU A 162 -12.04 -13.85 1.20
CA LEU A 162 -12.33 -12.47 1.57
C LEU A 162 -11.24 -11.97 2.51
N ILE A 163 -10.40 -11.05 2.03
CA ILE A 163 -9.42 -10.34 2.85
C ILE A 163 -10.04 -8.99 3.20
N GLU A 164 -10.20 -8.74 4.49
CA GLU A 164 -10.91 -7.60 5.03
C GLU A 164 -9.95 -6.72 5.83
N VAL A 165 -9.96 -5.41 5.56
CA VAL A 165 -9.28 -4.40 6.37
C VAL A 165 -10.34 -3.42 6.85
N GLN A 166 -10.52 -3.38 8.17
CA GLN A 166 -11.51 -2.54 8.82
C GLN A 166 -10.84 -1.55 9.76
N ASP A 167 -11.28 -0.31 9.74
CA ASP A 167 -10.85 0.75 10.64
C ASP A 167 -12.03 1.38 11.41
N THR A 168 -11.71 2.04 12.51
CA THR A 168 -12.66 2.84 13.30
C THR A 168 -12.44 4.34 13.10
N GLY A 169 -12.02 4.74 11.90
CA GLY A 169 -11.71 6.10 11.54
C GLY A 169 -12.93 6.98 11.25
N CYS A 170 -12.69 8.07 10.54
CA CYS A 170 -13.76 9.03 10.20
C CYS A 170 -14.80 8.48 9.21
N GLY A 171 -14.53 7.35 8.55
CA GLY A 171 -15.36 6.84 7.46
C GLY A 171 -15.36 7.78 6.24
N LEU A 172 -16.30 7.56 5.33
CA LEU A 172 -16.52 8.39 4.15
C LEU A 172 -17.99 8.85 4.12
N PRO A 173 -18.27 10.09 3.68
CA PRO A 173 -19.63 10.48 3.31
C PRO A 173 -20.14 9.62 2.15
N ARG A 174 -21.44 9.31 2.12
CA ARG A 174 -22.04 8.47 1.06
C ARG A 174 -21.80 9.00 -0.34
N GLU A 175 -21.84 10.32 -0.50
CA GLU A 175 -21.58 10.99 -1.77
C GLU A 175 -20.15 10.77 -2.27
N VAL A 176 -19.22 10.48 -1.36
CA VAL A 176 -17.81 10.21 -1.67
C VAL A 176 -17.58 8.71 -1.89
N GLU A 177 -18.34 7.83 -1.25
CA GLU A 177 -18.20 6.38 -1.40
C GLU A 177 -18.42 5.94 -2.86
N GLU A 178 -19.46 6.44 -3.52
CA GLU A 178 -19.70 6.21 -4.95
C GLU A 178 -18.63 6.86 -5.84
N LEU A 179 -18.19 8.07 -5.49
CA LEU A 179 -17.19 8.83 -6.26
C LEU A 179 -15.75 8.35 -6.06
N VAL A 180 -15.43 7.64 -4.97
CA VAL A 180 -14.07 7.11 -4.74
C VAL A 180 -13.66 6.17 -5.86
N PHE A 181 -14.57 5.32 -6.35
CA PHE A 181 -14.30 4.44 -7.48
C PHE A 181 -14.31 5.18 -8.83
N ASP A 182 -15.22 6.12 -9.02
CA ASP A 182 -15.29 6.93 -10.25
C ASP A 182 -14.13 7.93 -10.36
N ARG A 183 -13.72 8.56 -9.25
CA ARG A 183 -12.55 9.46 -9.21
C ARG A 183 -11.24 8.72 -9.48
N CYS A 184 -11.15 7.45 -9.11
CA CYS A 184 -10.02 6.61 -9.43
C CYS A 184 -9.84 6.38 -10.94
N LEU A 185 -10.92 6.53 -11.72
CA LEU A 185 -10.94 6.35 -13.18
C LEU A 185 -10.90 7.68 -13.96
N GLN A 186 -10.99 8.84 -13.27
CA GLN A 186 -11.00 10.16 -13.89
C GLN A 186 -9.88 11.04 -13.32
N PRO A 187 -8.70 11.07 -13.97
CA PRO A 187 -7.55 11.89 -13.56
C PRO A 187 -7.88 13.38 -13.40
N GLU A 188 -8.91 13.85 -14.09
CA GLU A 188 -9.35 15.24 -14.12
C GLU A 188 -10.00 15.70 -12.80
N LEU A 189 -10.37 14.76 -11.93
CA LEU A 189 -10.95 15.02 -10.61
C LEU A 189 -9.92 14.90 -9.47
N LEU A 190 -8.64 14.73 -9.79
CA LEU A 190 -7.54 14.82 -8.84
C LEU A 190 -7.28 16.30 -8.48
N ASP A 191 -8.22 16.89 -7.81
CA ASP A 191 -7.90 17.96 -6.87
C ASP A 191 -6.96 17.30 -5.85
N PRO A 192 -5.69 17.74 -5.68
CA PRO A 192 -4.78 17.02 -4.80
C PRO A 192 -5.39 17.03 -3.41
N PRO A 193 -5.96 15.91 -2.93
CA PRO A 193 -6.41 15.87 -1.56
C PRO A 193 -5.16 16.09 -0.72
N PRO A 194 -5.23 16.79 0.41
CA PRO A 194 -4.09 17.12 1.26
C PRO A 194 -3.33 15.87 1.78
N HIS A 195 -3.62 14.72 1.25
CA HIS A 195 -3.26 13.41 1.76
C HIS A 195 -2.72 12.42 0.71
N GLY A 196 -2.15 12.84 -0.42
CA GLY A 196 -1.49 11.98 -1.41
C GLY A 196 -2.22 11.89 -2.76
N LEU A 197 -1.59 11.24 -3.75
CA LEU A 197 -2.07 11.18 -5.16
C LEU A 197 -3.32 10.31 -5.37
N GLY A 198 -3.89 9.69 -4.35
CA GLY A 198 -5.07 8.84 -4.49
C GLY A 198 -4.84 7.53 -5.27
N LEU A 199 -3.58 7.14 -5.53
CA LEU A 199 -3.24 5.98 -6.37
C LEU A 199 -3.44 4.62 -5.67
N GLY A 200 -3.57 4.59 -4.35
CA GLY A 200 -3.61 3.35 -3.58
C GLY A 200 -4.85 2.50 -3.86
N LEU A 201 -6.04 3.08 -3.83
CA LEU A 201 -7.29 2.36 -4.09
C LEU A 201 -7.45 1.89 -5.54
N PRO A 202 -7.15 2.72 -6.58
CA PRO A 202 -7.07 2.24 -7.95
C PRO A 202 -6.16 1.03 -8.11
N LEU A 203 -4.97 1.08 -7.51
CA LEU A 203 -4.03 -0.02 -7.52
C LEU A 203 -4.63 -1.28 -6.88
N CYS A 204 -5.29 -1.16 -5.73
CA CYS A 204 -5.98 -2.27 -5.09
C CYS A 204 -7.09 -2.87 -5.97
N MET A 205 -7.85 -2.02 -6.68
CA MET A 205 -8.87 -2.47 -7.65
C MET A 205 -8.26 -3.29 -8.78
N TYR A 206 -7.22 -2.77 -9.44
CA TYR A 206 -6.55 -3.48 -10.53
C TYR A 206 -5.94 -4.80 -10.06
N ILE A 207 -5.36 -4.83 -8.86
CA ILE A 207 -4.82 -6.06 -8.27
C ILE A 207 -5.94 -7.08 -8.03
N ALA A 208 -7.07 -6.68 -7.46
CA ALA A 208 -8.20 -7.57 -7.24
C ALA A 208 -8.76 -8.12 -8.57
N GLN A 209 -8.91 -7.26 -9.57
CA GLN A 209 -9.36 -7.64 -10.92
C GLN A 209 -8.39 -8.60 -11.61
N GLY A 210 -7.08 -8.36 -11.52
CA GLY A 210 -6.05 -9.24 -12.08
C GLY A 210 -6.04 -10.65 -11.44
N HIS A 211 -6.55 -10.80 -10.22
CA HIS A 211 -6.83 -12.07 -9.58
C HIS A 211 -8.19 -12.67 -10.00
N GLY A 212 -8.98 -11.98 -10.84
CA GLY A 212 -10.34 -12.36 -11.20
C GLY A 212 -11.37 -12.11 -10.10
N GLY A 213 -11.04 -11.24 -9.16
CA GLY A 213 -11.86 -10.82 -8.03
C GLY A 213 -12.33 -9.37 -8.13
N ARG A 214 -12.67 -8.80 -6.98
CA ARG A 214 -13.12 -7.40 -6.85
C ARG A 214 -12.77 -6.82 -5.50
N LEU A 215 -12.62 -5.50 -5.45
CA LEU A 215 -12.51 -4.73 -4.20
C LEU A 215 -13.89 -4.10 -3.89
N LEU A 216 -14.33 -4.25 -2.66
CA LEU A 216 -15.55 -3.64 -2.13
C LEU A 216 -15.14 -2.69 -1.01
N LEU A 217 -15.77 -1.52 -0.97
CA LEU A 217 -15.65 -0.58 0.14
C LEU A 217 -17.03 -0.41 0.78
N HIS A 218 -17.04 -0.38 2.09
CA HIS A 218 -18.20 0.00 2.88
C HIS A 218 -17.73 1.00 3.93
N ALA A 219 -18.24 2.21 3.87
CA ALA A 219 -17.86 3.27 4.79
C ALA A 219 -19.10 3.94 5.38
N GLU A 220 -19.05 4.21 6.68
CA GLU A 220 -20.11 4.94 7.39
C GLU A 220 -19.46 6.13 8.09
N SER A 221 -19.95 7.33 7.81
CA SER A 221 -19.41 8.56 8.41
C SER A 221 -19.40 8.47 9.94
N GLY A 222 -18.24 8.66 10.54
CA GLY A 222 -18.01 8.58 11.98
C GLY A 222 -17.93 7.16 12.56
N ARG A 223 -18.03 6.11 11.73
CA ARG A 223 -17.94 4.71 12.16
C ARG A 223 -16.81 3.91 11.55
N GLY A 224 -16.08 4.53 10.62
CA GLY A 224 -14.93 3.93 9.96
C GLY A 224 -15.24 3.36 8.59
N THR A 225 -14.26 2.63 8.05
CA THR A 225 -14.32 2.03 6.72
C THR A 225 -13.98 0.55 6.79
N THR A 226 -14.62 -0.24 5.95
CA THR A 226 -14.30 -1.65 5.72
C THR A 226 -14.01 -1.84 4.25
N ALA A 227 -12.77 -2.23 3.93
CA ALA A 227 -12.35 -2.62 2.58
C ALA A 227 -12.28 -4.15 2.51
N VAL A 228 -12.92 -4.76 1.51
CA VAL A 228 -12.96 -6.21 1.31
C VAL A 228 -12.45 -6.56 -0.08
N ALA A 229 -11.33 -7.24 -0.15
CA ALA A 229 -10.86 -7.88 -1.38
C ALA A 229 -11.48 -9.28 -1.47
N ALA A 230 -12.40 -9.47 -2.39
CA ALA A 230 -13.06 -10.75 -2.67
C ALA A 230 -12.37 -11.41 -3.87
N LEU A 231 -11.59 -12.45 -3.62
CA LEU A 231 -10.80 -13.17 -4.63
C LEU A 231 -11.37 -14.58 -4.82
N PRO A 232 -11.26 -15.17 -6.03
CA PRO A 232 -11.68 -16.54 -6.25
C PRO A 232 -10.89 -17.51 -5.37
N ASP A 233 -11.57 -18.42 -4.67
CA ASP A 233 -10.95 -19.48 -3.88
C ASP A 233 -10.58 -20.64 -4.80
N ARG A 234 -9.35 -20.63 -5.31
CA ARG A 234 -8.82 -21.63 -6.24
C ARG A 234 -7.45 -22.07 -5.78
N ARG A 235 -7.06 -23.25 -6.24
CA ARG A 235 -5.67 -23.73 -6.19
C ARG A 235 -5.14 -23.90 -7.61
N THR A 236 -3.84 -23.85 -7.76
CA THR A 236 -3.15 -24.11 -9.01
C THR A 236 -2.20 -25.29 -8.87
N ASP A 237 -2.09 -26.09 -9.91
CA ASP A 237 -1.08 -27.15 -10.00
C ASP A 237 0.24 -26.63 -10.62
N GLN A 238 0.28 -25.38 -11.01
CA GLN A 238 1.48 -24.76 -11.57
C GLN A 238 2.50 -24.51 -10.46
N LEU A 239 3.69 -25.11 -10.63
CA LEU A 239 4.89 -24.70 -9.90
C LEU A 239 5.38 -23.40 -10.53
N ILE A 240 5.10 -22.27 -9.88
CA ILE A 240 5.75 -21.02 -10.26
C ILE A 240 7.12 -21.05 -9.58
N VAL A 241 8.18 -21.03 -10.39
CA VAL A 241 9.51 -20.66 -9.90
C VAL A 241 9.38 -19.21 -9.46
N GLU A 242 9.55 -18.92 -8.17
CA GLU A 242 9.56 -17.55 -7.65
C GLU A 242 10.53 -16.74 -8.51
N GLU A 243 10.02 -15.82 -9.30
CA GLU A 243 10.85 -14.75 -9.85
C GLU A 243 11.43 -14.02 -8.66
N LEU A 244 12.75 -13.78 -8.70
CA LEU A 244 13.45 -13.04 -7.65
C LEU A 244 12.63 -11.79 -7.29
N PRO A 245 12.33 -11.58 -6.00
CA PRO A 245 11.48 -10.47 -5.59
C PRO A 245 12.08 -9.18 -6.15
N PHE A 246 11.28 -8.45 -6.90
CA PHE A 246 11.66 -7.13 -7.38
C PHE A 246 12.16 -6.33 -6.18
N GLN A 247 13.40 -5.86 -6.21
CA GLN A 247 14.00 -5.11 -5.09
C GLN A 247 13.26 -3.78 -4.92
N TYR A 248 12.15 -3.86 -4.21
CA TYR A 248 11.12 -2.85 -4.08
C TYR A 248 11.60 -1.60 -3.34
N ALA A 249 12.47 -1.81 -2.37
CA ALA A 249 12.86 -0.79 -1.44
C ALA A 249 14.31 -0.32 -1.59
N GLY A 250 15.09 -0.88 -2.52
CA GLY A 250 16.48 -0.42 -2.73
C GLY A 250 17.35 -0.39 -1.46
N GLY A 251 17.12 -1.32 -0.51
CA GLY A 251 17.79 -1.35 0.79
C GLY A 251 17.04 -0.65 1.93
N PHE A 252 15.86 -0.08 1.66
CA PHE A 252 15.02 0.55 2.69
C PHE A 252 14.07 -0.46 3.34
N GLN A 253 13.67 -0.19 4.58
CA GLN A 253 12.68 -1.00 5.28
C GLN A 253 11.32 -0.90 4.57
N LYS A 254 10.87 -2.02 3.99
CA LYS A 254 9.65 -2.09 3.17
C LYS A 254 8.43 -1.57 3.91
N VAL A 255 8.25 -1.96 5.16
CA VAL A 255 7.08 -1.57 5.97
C VAL A 255 7.02 -0.07 6.19
N LEU A 256 8.17 0.58 6.42
CA LEU A 256 8.24 2.04 6.54
C LEU A 256 7.90 2.75 5.21
N VAL A 257 8.32 2.20 4.06
CA VAL A 257 7.93 2.74 2.75
C VAL A 257 6.42 2.64 2.58
N GLU A 258 5.85 1.47 2.82
CA GLU A 258 4.43 1.20 2.57
C GLU A 258 3.49 1.97 3.52
N LEU A 259 3.91 2.21 4.75
CA LEU A 259 3.12 2.94 5.75
C LEU A 259 3.49 4.42 5.89
N SER A 260 4.42 4.93 5.08
CA SER A 260 4.98 6.29 5.22
C SER A 260 3.94 7.42 5.24
N ASP A 261 2.81 7.27 4.55
CA ASP A 261 1.72 8.26 4.55
C ASP A 261 0.89 8.28 5.85
N ALA A 262 0.91 7.17 6.60
CA ALA A 262 0.09 6.98 7.79
C ALA A 262 0.85 7.29 9.10
N LEU A 263 2.18 7.25 9.06
CA LEU A 263 3.02 7.32 10.25
C LEU A 263 3.40 8.75 10.61
N PRO A 264 3.61 9.04 11.91
CA PRO A 264 4.18 10.30 12.36
C PRO A 264 5.67 10.38 11.98
N TYR A 265 6.23 11.61 11.90
CA TYR A 265 7.65 11.81 11.54
C TYR A 265 8.63 11.08 12.47
N ARG A 266 8.26 10.86 13.74
CA ARG A 266 9.08 10.13 14.72
C ARG A 266 9.41 8.70 14.31
N ALA A 267 8.58 8.06 13.49
CA ALA A 267 8.86 6.75 12.93
C ALA A 267 10.04 6.76 11.93
N PHE A 268 10.51 7.94 11.52
CA PHE A 268 11.59 8.16 10.56
C PHE A 268 12.82 8.80 11.20
N GLU A 269 12.92 8.79 12.52
CA GLU A 269 14.16 9.12 13.24
C GLU A 269 15.22 8.05 12.94
N HIS A 270 16.49 8.44 12.91
CA HIS A 270 17.59 7.53 12.54
C HIS A 270 17.60 6.23 13.33
N LYS A 271 17.30 6.30 14.64
CA LYS A 271 17.21 5.12 15.53
C LYS A 271 16.15 4.08 15.14
N GLN A 272 15.22 4.44 14.29
CA GLN A 272 14.16 3.56 13.80
C GLN A 272 14.45 3.02 12.39
N LEU A 273 15.47 3.56 11.72
CA LEU A 273 15.80 3.21 10.32
C LEU A 273 16.90 2.14 10.23
N ASP A 274 17.65 1.90 11.30
CA ASP A 274 18.63 0.83 11.49
C ASP A 274 17.95 -0.47 11.93
#